data_a18bc4bca3ca5f66aa4bc7efcf27213a
#
_entry.id   a18bc4bca3ca5f66aa4bc7efcf27213a
#
_cell.length_a   1.000
_cell.length_b   1.000
_cell.length_c   1.000
_cell.angle_alpha   90.00
_cell.angle_beta   90.00
_cell.angle_gamma   90.00
#
_symmetry.space_group_name_H-M   'P 1'
#
loop_
_entity.id
_entity.type
_entity.pdbx_description
1 polymer ?
#
loop_
_entity_poly.entity_id
_entity_poly.type
_entity_poly.pdbx_seq_one_letter_code
_entity_poly.pdbx_strand_id
1 'polypeptide(L)'
;MRIGLSIPGLTGGCEALVAEIFLRLRFATSQRLSGLVLKKPNATITCGVKVSERRKMAAAGDKKAILAALIANAGISIAKFVGFIFTHSSALLAESVHSVADASNQFLLLMGVQRSNRPATKEHPFGYGRERYFWSFVVSVVLFTAGAVFALYEGIEKLLHPEPISHYQWAIGILVFGLILEGFSLRTAIIEANKLKKGQTWKEFVTKSKKPELPVVVLEDMGAMLGLAFALIAVVLSKVTGDPIWDGVGTVSIGVLLAIIAIVLAREMYSLLIGEGVTEKNRLLIEEAIDGSASVSRIENLRTQHLGPEHILVGAQVVFDSSLTAEEVCTAIEELEAQIKSVVPDVHSVFVEPKSL
;
A
#
# COMPACT_ATOMS: atom_id res chain seq x y z
N MET A 1 28.87 -1.25 -38.05
CA MET A 1 29.37 0.12 -38.03
C MET A 1 29.50 0.55 -36.58
N ARG A 2 30.73 0.50 -36.03
CA ARG A 2 31.05 0.86 -34.64
C ARG A 2 31.33 2.35 -34.62
N ILE A 3 30.61 3.10 -33.78
CA ILE A 3 31.00 4.47 -33.43
C ILE A 3 31.46 4.42 -31.98
N GLY A 4 32.76 4.51 -31.79
CA GLY A 4 33.38 4.69 -30.48
C GLY A 4 33.33 6.17 -30.11
N LEU A 5 32.81 6.46 -28.92
CA LEU A 5 33.07 7.72 -28.20
C LEU A 5 33.85 7.37 -26.94
N SER A 6 35.14 7.75 -26.98
CA SER A 6 36.04 7.73 -25.84
C SER A 6 35.91 9.07 -25.11
N ILE A 7 35.57 9.07 -23.85
CA ILE A 7 35.70 10.20 -22.91
C ILE A 7 36.64 9.76 -21.79
N PRO A 8 37.79 10.41 -21.60
CA PRO A 8 38.73 10.04 -20.54
C PRO A 8 38.37 10.71 -19.22
N GLY A 9 38.37 9.89 -18.17
CA GLY A 9 38.54 10.30 -16.77
C GLY A 9 37.31 10.50 -15.94
N LEU A 10 36.69 9.38 -15.50
CA LEU A 10 35.95 9.32 -14.22
C LEU A 10 35.95 7.85 -13.78
N THR A 11 36.41 7.64 -12.56
CA THR A 11 36.61 6.36 -11.88
C THR A 11 35.40 5.46 -11.91
N GLY A 12 35.52 4.36 -12.64
CA GLY A 12 34.42 3.40 -12.85
C GLY A 12 34.15 2.53 -11.63
N GLY A 13 33.10 2.84 -10.93
CA GLY A 13 32.57 1.98 -9.86
C GLY A 13 31.04 2.08 -9.73
N CYS A 14 30.48 3.24 -9.87
CA CYS A 14 29.05 3.47 -9.67
C CYS A 14 28.20 3.30 -10.94
N GLU A 15 28.70 3.66 -12.11
CA GLU A 15 27.92 3.55 -13.35
C GLU A 15 27.71 2.10 -13.81
N ALA A 16 28.68 1.22 -13.57
CA ALA A 16 28.55 -0.20 -13.89
C ALA A 16 27.51 -0.89 -12.98
N LEU A 17 27.42 -0.51 -11.71
CA LEU A 17 26.47 -1.05 -10.76
C LEU A 17 25.03 -0.60 -11.08
N VAL A 18 24.85 0.67 -11.43
CA VAL A 18 23.55 1.23 -11.82
C VAL A 18 23.06 0.63 -13.14
N ALA A 19 23.94 0.47 -14.13
CA ALA A 19 23.61 -0.14 -15.42
C ALA A 19 23.25 -1.64 -15.27
N GLU A 20 23.91 -2.37 -14.38
CA GLU A 20 23.61 -3.79 -14.14
C GLU A 20 22.32 -3.98 -13.35
N ILE A 21 21.99 -3.09 -12.43
CA ILE A 21 20.67 -3.04 -11.74
C ILE A 21 19.56 -2.72 -12.76
N PHE A 22 19.78 -1.77 -13.67
CA PHE A 22 18.82 -1.42 -14.72
C PHE A 22 18.58 -2.55 -15.72
N LEU A 23 19.63 -3.29 -16.11
CA LEU A 23 19.50 -4.43 -17.01
C LEU A 23 18.75 -5.61 -16.36
N ARG A 24 18.97 -5.86 -15.09
CA ARG A 24 18.27 -6.94 -14.34
C ARG A 24 16.80 -6.63 -14.07
N LEU A 25 16.45 -5.36 -13.84
CA LEU A 25 15.05 -4.91 -13.75
C LEU A 25 14.32 -5.02 -15.10
N ARG A 26 14.98 -4.79 -16.22
CA ARG A 26 14.40 -4.90 -17.57
C ARG A 26 14.18 -6.36 -18.00
N PHE A 27 15.00 -7.30 -17.52
CA PHE A 27 14.87 -8.73 -17.83
C PHE A 27 13.75 -9.42 -17.04
N ALA A 28 13.44 -8.94 -15.83
CA ALA A 28 12.36 -9.50 -15.00
C ALA A 28 10.95 -9.17 -15.55
N THR A 29 10.81 -8.09 -16.32
CA THR A 29 9.51 -7.66 -16.88
C THR A 29 9.26 -8.21 -18.29
N SER A 30 10.27 -8.70 -19.01
CA SER A 30 10.15 -9.10 -20.42
C SER A 30 9.83 -10.59 -20.66
N GLN A 31 9.93 -11.46 -19.66
CA GLN A 31 9.72 -12.91 -19.87
C GLN A 31 8.30 -13.42 -19.58
N ARG A 32 7.28 -12.56 -19.46
CA ARG A 32 5.90 -13.01 -19.21
C ARG A 32 4.92 -12.88 -20.38
N LEU A 33 5.36 -12.64 -21.58
CA LEU A 33 4.47 -12.54 -22.75
C LEU A 33 5.03 -13.27 -23.97
N SER A 34 5.09 -14.59 -23.94
CA SER A 34 5.01 -15.39 -25.16
C SER A 34 4.77 -16.88 -24.80
N GLY A 35 3.61 -17.34 -25.18
CA GLY A 35 3.35 -18.74 -25.47
C GLY A 35 2.68 -19.59 -24.40
N LEU A 36 1.36 -19.71 -24.42
CA LEU A 36 0.68 -20.96 -24.09
C LEU A 36 -0.58 -21.15 -24.93
N VAL A 37 -0.42 -21.91 -25.98
CA VAL A 37 -1.51 -22.57 -26.72
C VAL A 37 -2.04 -23.73 -25.86
N LEU A 38 -3.32 -23.72 -25.59
CA LEU A 38 -4.04 -24.73 -24.84
C LEU A 38 -4.13 -26.04 -25.61
N LYS A 39 -3.60 -27.12 -25.04
CA LYS A 39 -3.96 -28.49 -25.38
C LYS A 39 -4.40 -29.21 -24.10
N LYS A 40 -5.69 -29.56 -24.00
CA LYS A 40 -6.23 -30.39 -22.92
C LYS A 40 -5.62 -31.79 -23.00
N PRO A 41 -5.29 -32.41 -21.87
CA PRO A 41 -5.78 -33.75 -21.62
C PRO A 41 -6.23 -33.98 -20.16
N ASN A 42 -7.17 -34.89 -20.00
CA ASN A 42 -7.68 -35.45 -18.77
C ASN A 42 -6.56 -35.98 -17.87
N ALA A 43 -6.51 -35.51 -16.62
CA ALA A 43 -5.86 -36.24 -15.52
C ALA A 43 -6.39 -35.75 -14.18
N THR A 44 -7.05 -36.58 -13.50
CA THR A 44 -7.54 -36.53 -12.13
C THR A 44 -6.36 -36.53 -11.15
N ILE A 45 -6.45 -35.69 -10.10
CA ILE A 45 -5.75 -35.80 -8.81
C ILE A 45 -4.20 -35.70 -8.82
N THR A 46 -3.69 -34.45 -8.81
CA THR A 46 -2.42 -34.08 -8.13
C THR A 46 -2.37 -32.56 -7.92
N CYS A 47 -3.48 -31.89 -7.59
CA CYS A 47 -3.56 -30.41 -7.53
C CYS A 47 -2.97 -29.79 -6.26
N GLY A 48 -2.87 -30.52 -5.14
CA GLY A 48 -2.48 -29.95 -3.83
C GLY A 48 -0.98 -29.60 -3.69
N VAL A 49 -0.09 -30.43 -4.22
CA VAL A 49 1.36 -30.28 -4.02
C VAL A 49 1.96 -29.17 -4.92
N LYS A 50 1.51 -29.06 -6.16
CA LYS A 50 2.00 -28.03 -7.10
C LYS A 50 1.57 -26.60 -6.73
N VAL A 51 0.43 -26.43 -6.05
CA VAL A 51 -0.04 -25.11 -5.58
C VAL A 51 0.81 -24.63 -4.41
N SER A 52 1.20 -25.50 -3.49
CA SER A 52 2.08 -25.18 -2.36
C SER A 52 3.49 -24.78 -2.82
N GLU A 53 4.08 -25.49 -3.78
CA GLU A 53 5.39 -25.13 -4.32
C GLU A 53 5.37 -23.82 -5.14
N ARG A 54 4.32 -23.59 -5.94
CA ARG A 54 4.14 -22.31 -6.64
C ARG A 54 3.94 -21.13 -5.68
N ARG A 55 3.21 -21.32 -4.58
CA ARG A 55 3.09 -20.30 -3.51
C ARG A 55 4.43 -20.04 -2.83
N LYS A 56 5.24 -21.06 -2.54
CA LYS A 56 6.57 -20.90 -1.93
C LYS A 56 7.56 -20.21 -2.89
N MET A 57 7.52 -20.51 -4.19
CA MET A 57 8.37 -19.86 -5.18
C MET A 57 7.95 -18.42 -5.47
N ALA A 58 6.66 -18.12 -5.51
CA ALA A 58 6.14 -16.75 -5.59
C ALA A 58 6.55 -15.93 -4.35
N ALA A 59 6.34 -16.47 -3.15
CA ALA A 59 6.74 -15.80 -1.90
C ALA A 59 8.26 -15.59 -1.76
N ALA A 60 9.10 -16.44 -2.35
CA ALA A 60 10.55 -16.25 -2.37
C ALA A 60 11.00 -15.20 -3.41
N GLY A 61 10.28 -15.07 -4.53
CA GLY A 61 10.49 -14.02 -5.53
C GLY A 61 10.11 -12.65 -4.99
N ASP A 62 8.98 -12.57 -4.30
CA ASP A 62 8.48 -11.35 -3.68
C ASP A 62 9.43 -10.81 -2.61
N LYS A 63 10.01 -11.67 -1.75
CA LYS A 63 10.98 -11.25 -0.72
C LYS A 63 12.25 -10.62 -1.31
N LYS A 64 12.77 -11.14 -2.42
CA LYS A 64 13.94 -10.57 -3.08
C LYS A 64 13.64 -9.21 -3.73
N ALA A 65 12.46 -9.06 -4.33
CA ALA A 65 12.01 -7.81 -4.91
C ALA A 65 11.84 -6.71 -3.84
N ILE A 66 11.25 -7.07 -2.70
CA ILE A 66 11.06 -6.18 -1.54
C ILE A 66 12.41 -5.76 -0.95
N LEU A 67 13.34 -6.70 -0.74
CA LEU A 67 14.67 -6.37 -0.24
C LEU A 67 15.44 -5.47 -1.20
N ALA A 68 15.30 -5.69 -2.50
CA ALA A 68 15.91 -4.82 -3.51
C ALA A 68 15.32 -3.40 -3.48
N ALA A 69 13.99 -3.26 -3.32
CA ALA A 69 13.33 -1.96 -3.16
C ALA A 69 13.79 -1.26 -1.87
N LEU A 70 13.87 -1.98 -0.76
CA LEU A 70 14.35 -1.44 0.52
C LEU A 70 15.80 -0.93 0.42
N ILE A 71 16.70 -1.68 -0.22
CA ILE A 71 18.09 -1.26 -0.45
C ILE A 71 18.15 -0.04 -1.36
N ALA A 72 17.33 0.01 -2.42
CA ALA A 72 17.25 1.15 -3.31
C ALA A 72 16.78 2.42 -2.58
N ASN A 73 15.72 2.34 -1.80
CA ASN A 73 15.19 3.46 -1.00
C ASN A 73 16.18 3.92 0.06
N ALA A 74 16.88 3.01 0.73
CA ALA A 74 17.97 3.35 1.64
C ALA A 74 19.12 4.10 0.92
N GLY A 75 19.48 3.66 -0.28
CA GLY A 75 20.48 4.35 -1.11
C GLY A 75 20.07 5.75 -1.52
N ILE A 76 18.80 5.94 -1.90
CA ILE A 76 18.21 7.25 -2.23
C ILE A 76 18.23 8.18 -1.01
N SER A 77 17.83 7.67 0.15
CA SER A 77 17.84 8.43 1.40
C SER A 77 19.25 8.91 1.76
N ILE A 78 20.25 8.03 1.66
CA ILE A 78 21.66 8.38 1.89
C ILE A 78 22.11 9.45 0.88
N ALA A 79 21.78 9.33 -0.39
CA ALA A 79 22.13 10.31 -1.41
C ALA A 79 21.52 11.69 -1.15
N LYS A 80 20.23 11.74 -0.75
CA LYS A 80 19.53 12.98 -0.35
C LYS A 80 20.19 13.61 0.89
N PHE A 81 20.55 12.79 1.89
CA PHE A 81 21.20 13.27 3.11
C PHE A 81 22.62 13.80 2.85
N VAL A 82 23.39 13.12 2.02
CA VAL A 82 24.70 13.61 1.56
C VAL A 82 24.52 14.93 0.79
N GLY A 83 23.49 15.02 -0.07
CA GLY A 83 23.14 16.26 -0.75
C GLY A 83 22.85 17.41 0.21
N PHE A 84 22.11 17.15 1.30
CA PHE A 84 21.89 18.14 2.36
C PHE A 84 23.21 18.62 2.96
N ILE A 85 24.13 17.72 3.33
CA ILE A 85 25.42 18.09 3.94
C ILE A 85 26.22 19.05 3.04
N PHE A 86 26.17 18.88 1.73
CA PHE A 86 26.88 19.73 0.78
C PHE A 86 26.15 21.02 0.43
N THR A 87 24.83 21.05 0.50
CA THR A 87 24.01 22.17 0.01
C THR A 87 23.40 23.02 1.11
N HIS A 88 23.25 22.46 2.32
CA HIS A 88 22.53 23.05 3.45
C HIS A 88 21.06 23.41 3.11
N SER A 89 20.45 22.72 2.14
CA SER A 89 19.02 22.88 1.83
C SER A 89 18.16 22.11 2.80
N SER A 90 17.29 22.81 3.55
CA SER A 90 16.35 22.19 4.48
C SER A 90 15.31 21.33 3.74
N ALA A 91 14.97 21.69 2.50
CA ALA A 91 14.11 20.88 1.66
C ALA A 91 14.74 19.51 1.35
N LEU A 92 16.07 19.44 1.08
CA LEU A 92 16.79 18.17 0.90
C LEU A 92 16.88 17.37 2.19
N LEU A 93 17.01 18.01 3.34
CA LEU A 93 16.99 17.36 4.64
C LEU A 93 15.60 16.74 4.91
N ALA A 94 14.53 17.50 4.74
CA ALA A 94 13.16 17.02 4.89
C ALA A 94 12.88 15.81 3.98
N GLU A 95 13.31 15.88 2.71
CA GLU A 95 13.18 14.80 1.75
C GLU A 95 14.02 13.57 2.10
N SER A 96 15.19 13.74 2.73
CA SER A 96 16.00 12.61 3.18
C SER A 96 15.33 11.87 4.34
N VAL A 97 14.79 12.60 5.32
CA VAL A 97 14.04 12.03 6.45
C VAL A 97 12.77 11.34 5.98
N HIS A 98 12.06 11.94 5.02
CA HIS A 98 10.91 11.32 4.38
C HIS A 98 11.27 9.98 3.73
N SER A 99 12.36 9.92 2.96
CA SER A 99 12.80 8.66 2.33
C SER A 99 13.23 7.57 3.34
N VAL A 100 13.73 7.94 4.52
CA VAL A 100 13.96 6.99 5.63
C VAL A 100 12.63 6.49 6.18
N ALA A 101 11.66 7.39 6.36
CA ALA A 101 10.33 7.03 6.82
C ALA A 101 9.65 6.05 5.83
N ASP A 102 9.74 6.29 4.51
CA ASP A 102 9.17 5.41 3.48
C ASP A 102 9.78 4.01 3.51
N ALA A 103 11.11 3.90 3.64
CA ALA A 103 11.76 2.60 3.80
C ALA A 103 11.28 1.87 5.07
N SER A 104 11.10 2.60 6.16
CA SER A 104 10.57 2.06 7.42
C SER A 104 9.11 1.63 7.27
N ASN A 105 8.30 2.43 6.58
CA ASN A 105 6.90 2.15 6.32
C ASN A 105 6.71 0.87 5.50
N GLN A 106 7.49 0.67 4.46
CA GLN A 106 7.48 -0.56 3.68
C GLN A 106 7.79 -1.80 4.54
N PHE A 107 8.76 -1.68 5.45
CA PHE A 107 9.07 -2.76 6.40
C PHE A 107 7.89 -3.02 7.36
N LEU A 108 7.25 -1.99 7.89
CA LEU A 108 6.10 -2.11 8.81
C LEU A 108 4.89 -2.76 8.11
N LEU A 109 4.58 -2.36 6.87
CA LEU A 109 3.51 -2.97 6.08
C LEU A 109 3.76 -4.47 5.86
N LEU A 110 4.99 -4.84 5.52
CA LEU A 110 5.38 -6.25 5.35
C LEU A 110 5.26 -7.04 6.65
N MET A 111 5.65 -6.45 7.77
CA MET A 111 5.49 -7.06 9.08
C MET A 111 4.01 -7.26 9.40
N GLY A 112 3.15 -6.31 9.07
CA GLY A 112 1.70 -6.42 9.19
C GLY A 112 1.15 -7.61 8.40
N VAL A 113 1.53 -7.74 7.12
CA VAL A 113 1.13 -8.88 6.28
C VAL A 113 1.65 -10.21 6.83
N GLN A 114 2.90 -10.26 7.31
CA GLN A 114 3.46 -11.48 7.87
C GLN A 114 2.76 -11.90 9.17
N ARG A 115 2.48 -10.95 10.05
CA ARG A 115 1.81 -11.19 11.34
C ARG A 115 0.35 -11.59 11.17
N SER A 116 -0.36 -11.00 10.21
CA SER A 116 -1.76 -11.32 9.92
C SER A 116 -1.99 -12.78 9.47
N ASN A 117 -0.97 -13.42 8.92
CA ASN A 117 -1.04 -14.82 8.47
C ASN A 117 -0.84 -15.85 9.59
N ARG A 118 -0.71 -15.42 10.85
CA ARG A 118 -0.63 -16.33 11.99
C ARG A 118 -1.95 -17.09 12.18
N PRO A 119 -1.91 -18.38 12.54
CA PRO A 119 -3.12 -19.13 12.83
C PRO A 119 -3.83 -18.57 14.06
N ALA A 120 -5.15 -18.74 14.11
CA ALA A 120 -5.96 -18.37 15.27
C ALA A 120 -5.46 -19.10 16.53
N THR A 121 -5.56 -18.42 17.67
CA THR A 121 -5.21 -18.93 19.00
C THR A 121 -6.40 -18.79 19.94
N LYS A 122 -6.32 -19.36 21.15
CA LYS A 122 -7.36 -19.17 22.16
C LYS A 122 -7.55 -17.71 22.57
N GLU A 123 -6.48 -16.91 22.54
CA GLU A 123 -6.53 -15.47 22.83
C GLU A 123 -7.06 -14.66 21.65
N HIS A 124 -6.82 -15.11 20.43
CA HIS A 124 -7.27 -14.48 19.19
C HIS A 124 -8.03 -15.50 18.31
N PRO A 125 -9.25 -15.85 18.70
CA PRO A 125 -10.00 -16.95 18.08
C PRO A 125 -10.39 -16.66 16.62
N PHE A 126 -10.50 -15.39 16.22
CA PHE A 126 -10.73 -14.98 14.83
C PHE A 126 -9.43 -14.72 14.04
N GLY A 127 -8.26 -15.09 14.59
CA GLY A 127 -6.96 -14.88 13.97
C GLY A 127 -6.42 -13.46 14.10
N TYR A 128 -5.39 -13.16 13.32
CA TYR A 128 -4.61 -11.93 13.41
C TYR A 128 -4.81 -11.00 12.20
N GLY A 129 -5.87 -11.15 11.44
CA GLY A 129 -6.12 -10.37 10.21
C GLY A 129 -6.05 -8.86 10.40
N ARG A 130 -6.44 -8.34 11.58
CA ARG A 130 -6.39 -6.91 11.94
C ARG A 130 -4.97 -6.34 12.11
N GLU A 131 -3.94 -7.17 12.23
CA GLU A 131 -2.55 -6.72 12.27
C GLU A 131 -2.18 -5.87 11.04
N ARG A 132 -2.75 -6.16 9.88
CA ARG A 132 -2.54 -5.36 8.67
C ARG A 132 -3.06 -3.93 8.84
N TYR A 133 -4.22 -3.76 9.43
CA TYR A 133 -4.81 -2.45 9.70
C TYR A 133 -4.02 -1.68 10.77
N PHE A 134 -3.59 -2.39 11.83
CA PHE A 134 -2.78 -1.81 12.89
C PHE A 134 -1.44 -1.28 12.36
N TRP A 135 -0.70 -2.10 11.61
CA TRP A 135 0.60 -1.66 11.09
C TRP A 135 0.47 -0.57 10.04
N SER A 136 -0.58 -0.57 9.22
CA SER A 136 -0.87 0.54 8.30
C SER A 136 -1.24 1.84 9.05
N PHE A 137 -1.90 1.74 10.20
CA PHE A 137 -2.12 2.88 11.07
C PHE A 137 -0.80 3.40 11.66
N VAL A 138 0.08 2.52 12.13
CA VAL A 138 1.43 2.89 12.63
C VAL A 138 2.23 3.62 11.54
N VAL A 139 2.17 3.16 10.28
CA VAL A 139 2.77 3.86 9.13
C VAL A 139 2.28 5.29 9.02
N SER A 140 0.97 5.53 9.13
CA SER A 140 0.44 6.90 9.07
C SER A 140 0.94 7.79 10.21
N VAL A 141 1.15 7.23 11.41
CA VAL A 141 1.74 7.94 12.56
C VAL A 141 3.21 8.26 12.33
N VAL A 142 3.99 7.33 11.76
CA VAL A 142 5.40 7.56 11.39
C VAL A 142 5.49 8.65 10.32
N LEU A 143 4.65 8.60 9.29
CA LEU A 143 4.59 9.64 8.24
C LEU A 143 4.26 11.01 8.83
N PHE A 144 3.32 11.07 9.79
CA PHE A 144 2.98 12.32 10.46
C PHE A 144 4.14 12.85 11.30
N THR A 145 4.76 12.01 12.13
CA THR A 145 5.79 12.45 13.09
C THR A 145 7.13 12.68 12.42
N ALA A 146 7.69 11.69 11.75
CA ALA A 146 8.99 11.77 11.10
C ALA A 146 8.94 12.55 9.77
N GLY A 147 7.81 12.54 9.06
CA GLY A 147 7.65 13.29 7.81
C GLY A 147 7.16 14.71 8.06
N ALA A 148 5.88 14.86 8.42
CA ALA A 148 5.22 16.15 8.47
C ALA A 148 5.74 17.07 9.58
N VAL A 149 5.77 16.58 10.83
CA VAL A 149 6.19 17.41 11.99
C VAL A 149 7.64 17.84 11.84
N PHE A 150 8.52 16.92 11.41
CA PHE A 150 9.91 17.23 11.16
C PHE A 150 10.08 18.30 10.06
N ALA A 151 9.42 18.13 8.91
CA ALA A 151 9.51 19.10 7.80
C ALA A 151 8.92 20.47 8.18
N LEU A 152 7.83 20.50 8.96
CA LEU A 152 7.27 21.76 9.47
C LEU A 152 8.25 22.46 10.42
N TYR A 153 8.85 21.72 11.37
CA TYR A 153 9.83 22.27 12.29
C TYR A 153 11.03 22.86 11.54
N GLU A 154 11.65 22.09 10.66
CA GLU A 154 12.80 22.49 9.86
C GLU A 154 12.47 23.68 8.95
N GLY A 155 11.30 23.65 8.30
CA GLY A 155 10.86 24.74 7.42
C GLY A 155 10.60 26.04 8.18
N ILE A 156 9.99 25.98 9.37
CA ILE A 156 9.78 27.17 10.22
C ILE A 156 11.11 27.71 10.71
N GLU A 157 12.02 26.86 11.17
CA GLU A 157 13.37 27.27 11.59
C GLU A 157 14.10 28.01 10.47
N LYS A 158 14.03 27.48 9.26
CA LYS A 158 14.62 28.08 8.06
C LYS A 158 13.97 29.40 7.63
N LEU A 159 12.67 29.60 7.92
CA LEU A 159 11.99 30.87 7.70
C LEU A 159 12.41 31.93 8.73
N LEU A 160 12.68 31.52 9.97
CA LEU A 160 13.11 32.43 11.04
C LEU A 160 14.59 32.79 10.92
N HIS A 161 15.41 31.82 10.49
CA HIS A 161 16.86 31.95 10.33
C HIS A 161 17.28 31.52 8.91
N PRO A 162 17.01 32.34 7.90
CA PRO A 162 17.30 31.99 6.50
C PRO A 162 18.81 31.88 6.26
N GLU A 163 19.23 30.67 5.87
CA GLU A 163 20.61 30.41 5.48
C GLU A 163 20.68 30.15 3.97
N PRO A 164 21.67 30.71 3.26
CA PRO A 164 21.79 30.53 1.82
C PRO A 164 22.11 29.07 1.47
N ILE A 165 21.48 28.57 0.42
CA ILE A 165 21.79 27.25 -0.13
C ILE A 165 23.16 27.30 -0.78
N SER A 166 24.04 26.38 -0.39
CA SER A 166 25.32 26.17 -1.05
C SER A 166 25.16 25.19 -2.21
N HIS A 167 25.93 25.43 -3.28
CA HIS A 167 25.99 24.45 -4.40
C HIS A 167 24.63 24.08 -5.02
N TYR A 168 23.79 25.04 -5.39
CA TYR A 168 22.46 24.84 -6.03
C TYR A 168 22.43 23.75 -7.12
N GLN A 169 23.51 23.62 -7.90
CA GLN A 169 23.60 22.64 -8.99
C GLN A 169 23.48 21.20 -8.46
N TRP A 170 24.11 20.92 -7.33
CA TRP A 170 24.02 19.60 -6.67
C TRP A 170 22.62 19.36 -6.11
N ALA A 171 22.03 20.38 -5.46
CA ALA A 171 20.67 20.27 -4.96
C ALA A 171 19.67 19.94 -6.09
N ILE A 172 19.72 20.72 -7.19
CA ILE A 172 18.85 20.51 -8.35
C ILE A 172 19.09 19.12 -8.97
N GLY A 173 20.36 18.71 -9.12
CA GLY A 173 20.71 17.41 -9.68
C GLY A 173 20.13 16.24 -8.89
N ILE A 174 20.26 16.28 -7.55
CA ILE A 174 19.74 15.25 -6.65
C ILE A 174 18.21 15.23 -6.68
N LEU A 175 17.54 16.39 -6.65
CA LEU A 175 16.07 16.49 -6.69
C LEU A 175 15.50 15.99 -8.01
N VAL A 176 16.11 16.33 -9.16
CA VAL A 176 15.70 15.85 -10.47
C VAL A 176 15.90 14.31 -10.57
N PHE A 177 17.02 13.81 -10.07
CA PHE A 177 17.27 12.37 -10.04
C PHE A 177 16.24 11.65 -9.15
N GLY A 178 15.93 12.22 -7.97
CA GLY A 178 14.87 11.73 -7.08
C GLY A 178 13.51 11.70 -7.77
N LEU A 179 13.11 12.78 -8.47
CA LEU A 179 11.85 12.85 -9.22
C LEU A 179 11.73 11.75 -10.29
N ILE A 180 12.82 11.41 -10.96
CA ILE A 180 12.82 10.33 -11.95
C ILE A 180 12.59 8.99 -11.27
N LEU A 181 13.27 8.71 -10.16
CA LEU A 181 13.15 7.43 -9.44
C LEU A 181 11.77 7.27 -8.81
N GLU A 182 11.30 8.27 -8.08
CA GLU A 182 9.96 8.26 -7.48
C GLU A 182 8.85 8.21 -8.55
N GLY A 183 9.07 8.85 -9.71
CA GLY A 183 8.15 8.74 -10.84
C GLY A 183 8.00 7.31 -11.37
N PHE A 184 9.06 6.51 -11.37
CA PHE A 184 8.99 5.08 -11.70
C PHE A 184 8.27 4.27 -10.63
N SER A 185 8.50 4.57 -9.33
CA SER A 185 7.81 3.92 -8.22
C SER A 185 6.32 4.19 -8.29
N LEU A 186 5.92 5.46 -8.33
CA LEU A 186 4.53 5.89 -8.43
C LEU A 186 3.83 5.28 -9.65
N ARG A 187 4.49 5.25 -10.81
CA ARG A 187 3.93 4.61 -12.01
C ARG A 187 3.63 3.13 -11.75
N THR A 188 4.52 2.43 -11.08
CA THR A 188 4.35 1.01 -10.77
C THR A 188 3.19 0.83 -9.78
N ALA A 189 3.13 1.63 -8.73
CA ALA A 189 2.04 1.64 -7.76
C ALA A 189 0.67 1.92 -8.44
N ILE A 190 0.60 2.90 -9.34
CA ILE A 190 -0.61 3.22 -10.11
C ILE A 190 -1.04 2.05 -11.01
N ILE A 191 -0.11 1.37 -11.68
CA ILE A 191 -0.43 0.21 -12.52
C ILE A 191 -1.04 -0.91 -11.69
N GLU A 192 -0.46 -1.23 -10.52
CA GLU A 192 -1.00 -2.25 -9.62
C GLU A 192 -2.35 -1.82 -9.02
N ALA A 193 -2.47 -0.56 -8.60
CA ALA A 193 -3.71 0.01 -8.08
C ALA A 193 -4.86 -0.06 -9.12
N ASN A 194 -4.59 0.23 -10.38
CA ASN A 194 -5.58 0.16 -11.45
C ASN A 194 -6.13 -1.26 -11.69
N LYS A 195 -5.34 -2.31 -11.43
CA LYS A 195 -5.82 -3.70 -11.51
C LYS A 195 -6.86 -4.01 -10.44
N LEU A 196 -6.73 -3.41 -9.25
CA LEU A 196 -7.64 -3.62 -8.12
C LEU A 196 -8.81 -2.63 -8.12
N LYS A 197 -8.62 -1.43 -8.63
CA LYS A 197 -9.60 -0.33 -8.60
C LYS A 197 -10.89 -0.64 -9.38
N LYS A 198 -10.85 -1.49 -10.42
CA LYS A 198 -12.01 -2.01 -11.18
C LYS A 198 -13.09 -0.96 -11.51
N GLY A 199 -12.69 0.22 -11.98
CA GLY A 199 -13.62 1.29 -12.38
C GLY A 199 -14.05 2.25 -11.26
N GLN A 200 -13.65 2.04 -10.01
CA GLN A 200 -13.84 3.01 -8.92
C GLN A 200 -13.06 4.31 -9.19
N THR A 201 -13.50 5.42 -8.61
CA THR A 201 -12.72 6.66 -8.59
C THR A 201 -11.50 6.51 -7.66
N TRP A 202 -10.48 7.34 -7.83
CA TRP A 202 -9.31 7.33 -6.93
C TRP A 202 -9.69 7.63 -5.48
N LYS A 203 -10.64 8.55 -5.26
CA LYS A 203 -11.16 8.83 -3.94
C LYS A 203 -11.78 7.59 -3.31
N GLU A 204 -12.66 6.91 -4.03
CA GLU A 204 -13.29 5.67 -3.53
C GLU A 204 -12.27 4.55 -3.32
N PHE A 205 -11.25 4.44 -4.17
CA PHE A 205 -10.19 3.47 -4.00
C PHE A 205 -9.41 3.71 -2.70
N VAL A 206 -9.10 4.95 -2.36
CA VAL A 206 -8.40 5.30 -1.12
C VAL A 206 -9.31 5.11 0.10
N THR A 207 -10.58 5.57 0.04
CA THR A 207 -11.47 5.61 1.22
C THR A 207 -12.29 4.34 1.43
N LYS A 208 -12.46 3.48 0.42
CA LYS A 208 -13.29 2.27 0.52
C LYS A 208 -12.49 0.97 0.39
N SER A 209 -11.17 1.04 0.18
CA SER A 209 -10.35 -0.15 0.05
C SER A 209 -10.23 -0.89 1.37
N LYS A 210 -10.52 -2.19 1.36
CA LYS A 210 -10.32 -3.06 2.52
C LYS A 210 -8.93 -3.68 2.57
N LYS A 211 -8.09 -3.42 1.55
CA LYS A 211 -6.67 -3.80 1.48
C LYS A 211 -5.85 -2.52 1.61
N PRO A 212 -5.35 -2.19 2.80
CA PRO A 212 -4.77 -0.88 3.10
C PRO A 212 -3.42 -0.61 2.42
N GLU A 213 -2.66 -1.66 2.11
CA GLU A 213 -1.28 -1.53 1.69
C GLU A 213 -1.13 -0.71 0.40
N LEU A 214 -1.99 -0.96 -0.58
CA LEU A 214 -1.85 -0.33 -1.88
C LEU A 214 -2.27 1.16 -1.90
N PRO A 215 -3.42 1.56 -1.28
CA PRO A 215 -3.74 2.98 -1.06
C PRO A 215 -2.64 3.73 -0.30
N VAL A 216 -2.05 3.11 0.73
CA VAL A 216 -0.95 3.71 1.51
C VAL A 216 0.24 3.99 0.60
N VAL A 217 0.75 3.00 -0.13
CA VAL A 217 1.90 3.14 -1.04
C VAL A 217 1.63 4.19 -2.13
N VAL A 218 0.43 4.21 -2.74
CA VAL A 218 0.10 5.20 -3.77
C VAL A 218 0.10 6.63 -3.21
N LEU A 219 -0.43 6.84 -1.99
CA LEU A 219 -0.44 8.15 -1.36
C LEU A 219 0.94 8.60 -0.90
N GLU A 220 1.78 7.66 -0.40
CA GLU A 220 3.18 7.93 -0.05
C GLU A 220 3.99 8.33 -1.29
N ASP A 221 3.97 7.54 -2.36
CA ASP A 221 4.70 7.83 -3.61
C ASP A 221 4.22 9.16 -4.25
N MET A 222 2.91 9.44 -4.18
CA MET A 222 2.37 10.72 -4.65
C MET A 222 2.87 11.87 -3.76
N GLY A 223 2.93 11.68 -2.46
CA GLY A 223 3.50 12.64 -1.50
C GLY A 223 4.96 12.92 -1.78
N ALA A 224 5.77 11.89 -2.01
CA ALA A 224 7.18 11.99 -2.36
C ALA A 224 7.38 12.76 -3.68
N MET A 225 6.60 12.46 -4.72
CA MET A 225 6.66 13.17 -6.01
C MET A 225 6.33 14.66 -5.87
N LEU A 226 5.27 15.01 -5.14
CA LEU A 226 4.87 16.40 -4.92
C LEU A 226 5.85 17.11 -4.00
N GLY A 227 6.37 16.44 -2.97
CA GLY A 227 7.40 16.96 -2.06
C GLY A 227 8.66 17.32 -2.81
N LEU A 228 9.18 16.42 -3.65
CA LEU A 228 10.34 16.67 -4.51
C LEU A 228 10.10 17.83 -5.50
N ALA A 229 8.87 17.95 -6.03
CA ALA A 229 8.52 19.06 -6.91
C ALA A 229 8.55 20.39 -6.15
N PHE A 230 7.99 20.46 -4.92
CA PHE A 230 8.05 21.64 -4.08
C PHE A 230 9.49 22.01 -3.69
N ALA A 231 10.31 20.99 -3.31
CA ALA A 231 11.72 21.19 -3.03
C ALA A 231 12.46 21.77 -4.24
N LEU A 232 12.24 21.23 -5.44
CA LEU A 232 12.87 21.71 -6.66
C LEU A 232 12.47 23.14 -7.00
N ILE A 233 11.18 23.46 -6.91
CA ILE A 233 10.67 24.81 -7.12
C ILE A 233 11.29 25.78 -6.11
N ALA A 234 11.35 25.42 -4.84
CA ALA A 234 11.93 26.23 -3.77
C ALA A 234 13.41 26.53 -4.01
N VAL A 235 14.21 25.51 -4.34
CA VAL A 235 15.64 25.66 -4.64
C VAL A 235 15.87 26.53 -5.88
N VAL A 236 15.05 26.36 -6.93
CA VAL A 236 15.14 27.20 -8.14
C VAL A 236 14.76 28.66 -7.84
N LEU A 237 13.67 28.88 -7.09
CA LEU A 237 13.24 30.23 -6.69
C LEU A 237 14.32 30.89 -5.82
N SER A 238 14.86 30.20 -4.83
CA SER A 238 15.94 30.70 -3.99
C SER A 238 17.16 31.12 -4.83
N LYS A 239 17.52 30.33 -5.85
CA LYS A 239 18.62 30.66 -6.77
C LYS A 239 18.32 31.88 -7.63
N VAL A 240 17.10 31.98 -8.18
CA VAL A 240 16.74 33.06 -9.12
C VAL A 240 16.52 34.37 -8.41
N THR A 241 15.90 34.39 -7.23
CA THR A 241 15.63 35.57 -6.43
C THR A 241 16.83 36.00 -5.59
N GLY A 242 17.75 35.08 -5.30
CA GLY A 242 18.84 35.28 -4.34
C GLY A 242 18.37 35.28 -2.88
N ASP A 243 17.12 34.94 -2.60
CA ASP A 243 16.51 34.97 -1.28
C ASP A 243 16.37 33.51 -0.75
N PRO A 244 17.06 33.16 0.34
CA PRO A 244 17.01 31.82 0.92
C PRO A 244 15.66 31.49 1.59
N ILE A 245 14.78 32.44 1.79
CA ILE A 245 13.44 32.25 2.38
C ILE A 245 12.62 31.22 1.60
N TRP A 246 12.81 31.11 0.29
CA TRP A 246 12.10 30.17 -0.57
C TRP A 246 12.36 28.71 -0.23
N ASP A 247 13.55 28.36 0.29
CA ASP A 247 13.85 27.01 0.75
C ASP A 247 13.00 26.63 1.97
N GLY A 248 12.85 27.56 2.93
CA GLY A 248 11.95 27.42 4.07
C GLY A 248 10.48 27.29 3.65
N VAL A 249 10.00 28.12 2.72
CA VAL A 249 8.63 28.05 2.19
C VAL A 249 8.37 26.68 1.53
N GLY A 250 9.30 26.17 0.75
CA GLY A 250 9.20 24.87 0.14
C GLY A 250 9.12 23.76 1.18
N THR A 251 9.98 23.81 2.20
CA THR A 251 10.02 22.83 3.28
C THR A 251 8.73 22.82 4.11
N VAL A 252 8.17 24.00 4.44
CA VAL A 252 6.84 24.09 5.09
C VAL A 252 5.75 23.50 4.20
N SER A 253 5.80 23.77 2.88
CA SER A 253 4.83 23.24 1.93
C SER A 253 4.86 21.69 1.88
N ILE A 254 6.06 21.10 1.93
CA ILE A 254 6.26 19.64 2.05
C ILE A 254 5.63 19.14 3.36
N GLY A 255 5.93 19.79 4.49
CA GLY A 255 5.37 19.41 5.79
C GLY A 255 3.85 19.44 5.83
N VAL A 256 3.22 20.49 5.27
CA VAL A 256 1.75 20.60 5.16
C VAL A 256 1.18 19.48 4.27
N LEU A 257 1.79 19.20 3.12
CA LEU A 257 1.38 18.11 2.23
C LEU A 257 1.41 16.76 2.94
N LEU A 258 2.52 16.45 3.61
CA LEU A 258 2.69 15.19 4.34
C LEU A 258 1.70 15.08 5.52
N ALA A 259 1.41 16.18 6.22
CA ALA A 259 0.40 16.21 7.28
C ALA A 259 -0.98 15.84 6.74
N ILE A 260 -1.38 16.42 5.61
CA ILE A 260 -2.67 16.11 4.97
C ILE A 260 -2.75 14.62 4.60
N ILE A 261 -1.71 14.08 3.95
CA ILE A 261 -1.66 12.66 3.56
C ILE A 261 -1.74 11.76 4.80
N ALA A 262 -0.94 12.05 5.82
CA ALA A 262 -0.89 11.27 7.05
C ALA A 262 -2.24 11.27 7.78
N ILE A 263 -2.93 12.42 7.87
CA ILE A 263 -4.26 12.53 8.48
C ILE A 263 -5.29 11.71 7.71
N VAL A 264 -5.27 11.77 6.37
CA VAL A 264 -6.18 10.98 5.53
C VAL A 264 -5.94 9.48 5.77
N LEU A 265 -4.67 9.03 5.71
CA LEU A 265 -4.32 7.63 5.96
C LEU A 265 -4.69 7.17 7.37
N ALA A 266 -4.36 7.98 8.40
CA ALA A 266 -4.67 7.65 9.79
C ALA A 266 -6.18 7.46 9.99
N ARG A 267 -7.00 8.32 9.38
CA ARG A 267 -8.45 8.28 9.49
C ARG A 267 -9.04 7.00 8.86
N GLU A 268 -8.58 6.65 7.67
CA GLU A 268 -9.02 5.44 6.97
C GLU A 268 -8.59 4.17 7.72
N MET A 269 -7.34 4.12 8.16
CA MET A 269 -6.83 2.96 8.91
C MET A 269 -7.49 2.81 10.27
N TYR A 270 -7.79 3.92 10.95
CA TYR A 270 -8.52 3.92 12.22
C TYR A 270 -9.94 3.33 12.04
N SER A 271 -10.65 3.72 10.99
CA SER A 271 -11.99 3.19 10.68
C SER A 271 -11.96 1.66 10.47
N LEU A 272 -10.99 1.16 9.68
CA LEU A 272 -10.79 -0.27 9.46
C LEU A 272 -10.42 -1.02 10.76
N LEU A 273 -9.68 -0.38 11.64
CA LEU A 273 -9.22 -0.96 12.91
C LEU A 273 -10.38 -1.13 13.89
N ILE A 274 -11.29 -0.16 13.99
CA ILE A 274 -12.53 -0.27 14.77
C ILE A 274 -13.39 -1.40 14.21
N GLY A 275 -13.49 -1.49 12.90
CA GLY A 275 -14.20 -2.53 12.17
C GLY A 275 -15.27 -1.96 11.25
N GLU A 276 -15.01 -2.00 9.97
CA GLU A 276 -15.95 -1.63 8.93
C GLU A 276 -16.72 -2.84 8.42
N GLY A 277 -17.95 -2.62 8.02
CA GLY A 277 -18.76 -3.59 7.29
C GLY A 277 -18.24 -3.83 5.87
N VAL A 278 -18.83 -4.80 5.20
CA VAL A 278 -18.58 -5.07 3.78
C VAL A 278 -19.03 -3.90 2.90
N THR A 279 -18.53 -3.86 1.67
CA THR A 279 -19.00 -2.90 0.68
C THR A 279 -20.49 -3.11 0.39
N GLU A 280 -21.20 -2.06 -0.01
CA GLU A 280 -22.63 -2.15 -0.34
C GLU A 280 -22.94 -3.22 -1.39
N LYS A 281 -22.06 -3.38 -2.38
CA LYS A 281 -22.16 -4.46 -3.36
C LYS A 281 -22.13 -5.85 -2.70
N ASN A 282 -21.20 -6.10 -1.80
CA ASN A 282 -21.11 -7.40 -1.12
C ASN A 282 -22.26 -7.59 -0.13
N ARG A 283 -22.76 -6.50 0.47
CA ARG A 283 -23.93 -6.54 1.33
C ARG A 283 -25.16 -7.01 0.58
N LEU A 284 -25.44 -6.40 -0.59
CA LEU A 284 -26.55 -6.81 -1.46
C LEU A 284 -26.44 -8.28 -1.91
N LEU A 285 -25.23 -8.74 -2.26
CA LEU A 285 -25.02 -10.16 -2.61
C LEU A 285 -25.32 -11.11 -1.47
N ILE A 286 -25.00 -10.71 -0.23
CA ILE A 286 -25.30 -11.51 0.97
C ILE A 286 -26.82 -11.49 1.24
N GLU A 287 -27.47 -10.33 1.15
CA GLU A 287 -28.91 -10.19 1.32
C GLU A 287 -29.68 -11.03 0.27
N GLU A 288 -29.30 -10.94 -1.01
CA GLU A 288 -29.87 -11.75 -2.09
C GLU A 288 -29.68 -13.26 -1.85
N ALA A 289 -28.53 -13.66 -1.32
CA ALA A 289 -28.27 -15.08 -1.02
C ALA A 289 -29.15 -15.58 0.13
N ILE A 290 -29.43 -14.76 1.15
CA ILE A 290 -30.29 -15.12 2.26
C ILE A 290 -31.76 -15.10 1.83
N ASP A 291 -32.22 -14.03 1.16
CA ASP A 291 -33.62 -13.88 0.72
C ASP A 291 -34.00 -14.91 -0.37
N GLY A 292 -33.02 -15.39 -1.14
CA GLY A 292 -33.23 -16.42 -2.16
C GLY A 292 -33.41 -17.84 -1.60
N SER A 293 -33.23 -18.04 -0.30
CA SER A 293 -33.45 -19.35 0.35
C SER A 293 -34.94 -19.61 0.62
N ALA A 294 -35.44 -20.75 0.16
CA ALA A 294 -36.82 -21.14 0.37
C ALA A 294 -37.21 -21.32 1.86
N SER A 295 -36.20 -21.55 2.71
CA SER A 295 -36.38 -21.76 4.16
C SER A 295 -36.49 -20.45 4.94
N VAL A 296 -36.21 -19.30 4.30
CA VAL A 296 -36.17 -17.97 4.93
C VAL A 296 -37.43 -17.19 4.62
N SER A 297 -38.11 -16.71 5.67
CA SER A 297 -39.26 -15.81 5.54
C SER A 297 -38.83 -14.35 5.39
N ARG A 298 -37.86 -13.91 6.18
CA ARG A 298 -37.29 -12.55 6.10
C ARG A 298 -35.99 -12.41 6.85
N ILE A 299 -35.19 -11.41 6.47
CA ILE A 299 -34.02 -10.96 7.22
C ILE A 299 -34.47 -9.88 8.21
N GLU A 300 -34.19 -10.06 9.50
CA GLU A 300 -34.43 -9.05 10.53
C GLU A 300 -33.27 -8.06 10.63
N ASN A 301 -32.02 -8.58 10.61
CA ASN A 301 -30.83 -7.77 10.76
C ASN A 301 -29.63 -8.49 10.10
N LEU A 302 -28.83 -7.72 9.37
CA LEU A 302 -27.57 -8.18 8.80
C LEU A 302 -26.44 -7.26 9.29
N ARG A 303 -25.46 -7.86 9.97
CA ARG A 303 -24.24 -7.18 10.42
C ARG A 303 -23.04 -7.88 9.83
N THR A 304 -22.13 -7.10 9.31
CA THR A 304 -20.89 -7.61 8.73
C THR A 304 -19.71 -6.82 9.28
N GLN A 305 -18.56 -7.47 9.42
CA GLN A 305 -17.35 -6.83 9.90
C GLN A 305 -16.12 -7.43 9.24
N HIS A 306 -15.20 -6.56 8.76
CA HIS A 306 -13.88 -6.99 8.36
C HIS A 306 -13.01 -7.26 9.60
N LEU A 307 -12.57 -8.51 9.74
CA LEU A 307 -11.56 -8.96 10.71
C LEU A 307 -10.15 -8.91 10.13
N GLY A 308 -10.06 -8.59 8.86
CA GLY A 308 -8.86 -8.45 8.04
C GLY A 308 -9.26 -8.28 6.57
N PRO A 309 -8.33 -7.97 5.67
CA PRO A 309 -8.63 -7.71 4.26
C PRO A 309 -9.35 -8.85 3.53
N GLU A 310 -9.10 -10.09 3.94
CA GLU A 310 -9.64 -11.30 3.33
C GLU A 310 -10.41 -12.15 4.36
N HIS A 311 -10.81 -11.54 5.50
CA HIS A 311 -11.54 -12.21 6.56
C HIS A 311 -12.76 -11.37 6.95
N ILE A 312 -13.95 -11.83 6.55
CA ILE A 312 -15.22 -11.19 6.84
C ILE A 312 -16.00 -12.06 7.83
N LEU A 313 -16.54 -11.42 8.85
CA LEU A 313 -17.54 -11.97 9.76
C LEU A 313 -18.92 -11.49 9.31
N VAL A 314 -19.85 -12.42 9.19
CA VAL A 314 -21.27 -12.16 8.93
C VAL A 314 -22.09 -12.64 10.10
N GLY A 315 -22.92 -11.77 10.64
CA GLY A 315 -23.95 -12.09 11.63
C GLY A 315 -25.32 -11.72 11.08
N ALA A 316 -26.19 -12.69 10.90
CA ALA A 316 -27.54 -12.50 10.37
C ALA A 316 -28.60 -12.96 11.38
N GLN A 317 -29.61 -12.14 11.61
CA GLN A 317 -30.83 -12.52 12.31
C GLN A 317 -31.90 -12.79 11.26
N VAL A 318 -32.39 -14.03 11.24
CA VAL A 318 -33.23 -14.56 10.16
C VAL A 318 -34.47 -15.20 10.75
N VAL A 319 -35.64 -14.85 10.19
CA VAL A 319 -36.90 -15.54 10.48
C VAL A 319 -37.07 -16.67 9.49
N PHE A 320 -37.09 -17.89 9.95
CA PHE A 320 -37.33 -19.09 9.14
C PHE A 320 -38.82 -19.36 8.99
N ASP A 321 -39.20 -20.20 8.03
CA ASP A 321 -40.57 -20.66 7.88
C ASP A 321 -41.00 -21.44 9.13
N SER A 322 -42.18 -21.10 9.64
CA SER A 322 -42.74 -21.67 10.90
C SER A 322 -43.08 -23.17 10.78
N SER A 323 -43.13 -23.71 9.57
CA SER A 323 -43.40 -25.13 9.33
C SER A 323 -42.17 -26.01 9.52
N LEU A 324 -40.95 -25.41 9.60
CA LEU A 324 -39.70 -26.14 9.68
C LEU A 324 -39.49 -26.69 11.10
N THR A 325 -39.03 -27.93 11.18
CA THR A 325 -38.51 -28.55 12.40
C THR A 325 -37.14 -27.95 12.78
N ALA A 326 -36.73 -28.14 14.04
CA ALA A 326 -35.39 -27.66 14.46
C ALA A 326 -34.23 -28.27 13.66
N GLU A 327 -34.37 -29.51 13.20
CA GLU A 327 -33.37 -30.17 12.35
C GLU A 327 -33.30 -29.57 10.96
N GLU A 328 -34.46 -29.21 10.38
CA GLU A 328 -34.54 -28.55 9.08
C GLU A 328 -33.98 -27.12 9.16
N VAL A 329 -34.18 -26.41 10.27
CA VAL A 329 -33.57 -25.08 10.51
C VAL A 329 -32.04 -25.21 10.59
N CYS A 330 -31.49 -26.22 11.26
CA CYS A 330 -30.04 -26.45 11.29
C CYS A 330 -29.48 -26.68 9.88
N THR A 331 -30.14 -27.51 9.08
CA THR A 331 -29.75 -27.77 7.67
C THR A 331 -29.83 -26.49 6.83
N ALA A 332 -30.89 -25.70 7.00
CA ALA A 332 -31.04 -24.43 6.28
C ALA A 332 -29.93 -23.43 6.65
N ILE A 333 -29.47 -23.41 7.92
CA ILE A 333 -28.33 -22.56 8.35
C ILE A 333 -27.03 -23.00 7.65
N GLU A 334 -26.76 -24.30 7.56
CA GLU A 334 -25.57 -24.82 6.86
C GLU A 334 -25.60 -24.48 5.36
N GLU A 335 -26.77 -24.59 4.72
CA GLU A 335 -26.97 -24.18 3.33
C GLU A 335 -26.75 -22.70 3.12
N LEU A 336 -27.31 -21.83 3.99
CA LEU A 336 -27.11 -20.37 3.96
C LEU A 336 -25.63 -20.02 4.13
N GLU A 337 -24.92 -20.65 5.06
CA GLU A 337 -23.49 -20.45 5.24
C GLU A 337 -22.72 -20.76 3.95
N ALA A 338 -23.02 -21.88 3.31
CA ALA A 338 -22.39 -22.28 2.04
C ALA A 338 -22.72 -21.30 0.91
N GLN A 339 -23.97 -20.85 0.80
CA GLN A 339 -24.41 -19.87 -0.21
C GLN A 339 -23.71 -18.53 -0.02
N ILE A 340 -23.69 -17.97 1.19
CA ILE A 340 -23.03 -16.70 1.50
C ILE A 340 -21.53 -16.78 1.13
N LYS A 341 -20.84 -17.87 1.53
CA LYS A 341 -19.43 -18.08 1.19
C LYS A 341 -19.19 -18.24 -0.32
N SER A 342 -20.15 -18.74 -1.06
CA SER A 342 -20.06 -18.89 -2.52
C SER A 342 -20.14 -17.55 -3.26
N VAL A 343 -20.98 -16.63 -2.80
CA VAL A 343 -21.18 -15.31 -3.43
C VAL A 343 -20.14 -14.28 -2.97
N VAL A 344 -19.64 -14.40 -1.73
CA VAL A 344 -18.58 -13.55 -1.17
C VAL A 344 -17.46 -14.43 -0.58
N PRO A 345 -16.46 -14.83 -1.38
CA PRO A 345 -15.43 -15.79 -0.96
C PRO A 345 -14.55 -15.35 0.21
N ASP A 346 -14.49 -14.04 0.50
CA ASP A 346 -13.74 -13.48 1.63
C ASP A 346 -14.49 -13.67 2.98
N VAL A 347 -15.72 -14.21 2.98
CA VAL A 347 -16.47 -14.55 4.20
C VAL A 347 -15.93 -15.86 4.79
N HIS A 348 -15.41 -15.77 6.01
CA HIS A 348 -14.84 -16.90 6.75
C HIS A 348 -15.78 -17.44 7.82
N SER A 349 -16.46 -16.54 8.53
CA SER A 349 -17.35 -16.90 9.65
C SER A 349 -18.73 -16.33 9.40
N VAL A 350 -19.73 -17.21 9.49
CA VAL A 350 -21.15 -16.86 9.39
C VAL A 350 -21.82 -17.34 10.68
N PHE A 351 -22.57 -16.45 11.32
CA PHE A 351 -23.41 -16.76 12.46
C PHE A 351 -24.84 -16.38 12.11
N VAL A 352 -25.71 -17.36 12.04
CA VAL A 352 -27.15 -17.14 11.80
C VAL A 352 -27.89 -17.38 13.10
N GLU A 353 -28.59 -16.35 13.55
CA GLU A 353 -29.46 -16.39 14.73
C GLU A 353 -30.91 -16.51 14.27
N PRO A 354 -31.59 -17.68 14.52
CA PRO A 354 -33.01 -17.83 14.24
C PRO A 354 -33.85 -16.88 15.14
N LYS A 355 -34.79 -16.17 14.54
CA LYS A 355 -35.78 -15.34 15.25
C LYS A 355 -37.18 -15.95 15.14
N SER A 356 -37.98 -15.78 16.19
CA SER A 356 -39.40 -16.10 16.14
C SER A 356 -40.15 -15.07 15.31
N LEU A 357 -41.25 -15.51 14.69
CA LEU A 357 -42.21 -14.62 14.02
C LEU A 357 -42.72 -13.52 14.96
#